data_d894204e51aa8b1ad1ffd28d31aeda36
#
_entry.id   d894204e51aa8b1ad1ffd28d31aeda36
#
_cell.length_a   1.000
_cell.length_b   1.000
_cell.length_c   1.000
_cell.angle_alpha   90.00
_cell.angle_beta   90.00
_cell.angle_gamma   90.00
#
_symmetry.space_group_name_H-M   'P 1'
#
loop_
_entity.id
_entity.type
_entity.pdbx_description
1 polymer ?
#
loop_
_entity_poly.entity_id
_entity_poly.type
_entity_poly.pdbx_seq_one_letter_code
_entity_poly.pdbx_strand_id
1 'polypeptide(L)'
;MRVTPTVLSAQLEKGLVGAYILFGAEPLMLEEAADQIRTVARQAGIDEVRSMTAGVDLDWSELNGSSRSLSLFSTRRLILIRLPTGKLGDSGSKAIMTYLDEKVEDTILVVIAGRVDKRGQSSKWFKAIEKEGLAIEARALTHDQLPRWIEQRLKSRGIIATAGAIHRL
;
A
#
# COMPACT_ATOMS: atom_id res chain seq x y z
N MET A 1 5.42 10.23 -5.70
CA MET A 1 6.19 10.70 -4.50
C MET A 1 6.55 9.52 -3.62
N ARG A 2 7.74 9.51 -2.96
CA ARG A 2 8.19 8.42 -2.06
C ARG A 2 8.26 8.92 -0.62
N VAL A 3 7.72 8.12 0.31
CA VAL A 3 7.68 8.43 1.74
C VAL A 3 7.99 7.19 2.59
N THR A 4 8.18 7.38 3.88
CA THR A 4 8.29 6.29 4.87
C THR A 4 6.93 6.07 5.57
N PRO A 5 6.68 4.90 6.17
CA PRO A 5 5.45 4.65 6.92
C PRO A 5 5.18 5.67 8.04
N THR A 6 6.21 6.24 8.63
CA THR A 6 6.11 7.22 9.73
C THR A 6 5.40 8.53 9.34
N VAL A 7 5.41 8.90 8.05
CA VAL A 7 4.73 10.11 7.56
C VAL A 7 3.46 9.80 6.78
N LEU A 8 3.07 8.54 6.68
CA LEU A 8 1.90 8.12 5.93
C LEU A 8 0.61 8.76 6.48
N SER A 9 0.43 8.79 7.79
CA SER A 9 -0.76 9.41 8.42
C SER A 9 -0.94 10.84 7.97
N ALA A 10 0.13 11.65 7.99
CA ALA A 10 0.08 13.05 7.55
C ALA A 10 -0.19 13.20 6.03
N GLN A 11 0.13 12.19 5.22
CA GLN A 11 -0.25 12.19 3.80
C GLN A 11 -1.71 11.82 3.62
N LEU A 12 -2.22 10.85 4.38
CA LEU A 12 -3.61 10.43 4.33
C LEU A 12 -4.58 11.52 4.82
N GLU A 13 -4.16 12.38 5.74
CA GLU A 13 -4.91 13.56 6.17
C GLU A 13 -5.15 14.57 5.03
N LYS A 14 -4.26 14.61 4.04
CA LYS A 14 -4.41 15.45 2.84
C LYS A 14 -5.39 14.88 1.82
N GLY A 15 -5.78 13.63 2.00
CA GLY A 15 -6.67 12.88 1.13
C GLY A 15 -6.04 11.60 0.56
N LEU A 16 -6.91 10.75 0.03
CA LEU A 16 -6.51 9.51 -0.61
C LEU A 16 -6.05 9.79 -2.05
N VAL A 17 -5.05 9.02 -2.50
CA VAL A 17 -4.60 9.01 -3.90
C VAL A 17 -5.05 7.71 -4.58
N GLY A 18 -5.16 7.72 -5.91
CA GLY A 18 -5.68 6.58 -6.68
C GLY A 18 -4.81 5.32 -6.63
N ALA A 19 -3.51 5.44 -6.33
CA ALA A 19 -2.62 4.29 -6.28
C ALA A 19 -1.54 4.41 -5.20
N TYR A 20 -1.26 3.28 -4.55
CA TYR A 20 -0.21 3.14 -3.54
C TYR A 20 0.68 1.94 -3.87
N ILE A 21 1.99 2.06 -3.63
CA ILE A 21 2.90 0.94 -3.56
C ILE A 21 3.59 0.91 -2.20
N LEU A 22 3.42 -0.18 -1.47
CA LEU A 22 4.03 -0.48 -0.19
C LEU A 22 5.14 -1.50 -0.44
N PHE A 23 6.39 -1.15 -0.15
CA PHE A 23 7.52 -2.04 -0.41
C PHE A 23 8.62 -1.85 0.64
N GLY A 24 9.47 -2.86 0.79
CA GLY A 24 10.58 -2.82 1.73
C GLY A 24 10.85 -4.11 2.47
N ALA A 25 11.75 -4.05 3.43
CA ALA A 25 12.24 -5.23 4.16
C ALA A 25 11.42 -5.56 5.41
N GLU A 26 10.52 -4.66 5.83
CA GLU A 26 9.79 -4.75 7.10
C GLU A 26 8.30 -5.09 6.87
N PRO A 27 7.93 -6.39 6.81
CA PRO A 27 6.57 -6.82 6.48
C PRO A 27 5.51 -6.24 7.40
N LEU A 28 5.81 -6.14 8.69
CA LEU A 28 4.88 -5.60 9.67
C LEU A 28 4.53 -4.14 9.38
N MET A 29 5.52 -3.33 9.02
CA MET A 29 5.30 -1.93 8.68
C MET A 29 4.50 -1.77 7.39
N LEU A 30 4.65 -2.70 6.43
CA LEU A 30 3.86 -2.73 5.20
C LEU A 30 2.40 -3.05 5.49
N GLU A 31 2.12 -4.05 6.34
CA GLU A 31 0.75 -4.39 6.75
C GLU A 31 0.09 -3.25 7.54
N GLU A 32 0.81 -2.64 8.47
CA GLU A 32 0.30 -1.49 9.22
C GLU A 32 -0.01 -0.28 8.31
N ALA A 33 0.83 -0.04 7.31
CA ALA A 33 0.57 0.99 6.31
C ALA A 33 -0.67 0.67 5.46
N ALA A 34 -0.84 -0.59 5.05
CA ALA A 34 -2.03 -1.03 4.33
C ALA A 34 -3.30 -0.90 5.18
N ASP A 35 -3.22 -1.20 6.48
CA ASP A 35 -4.34 -1.06 7.41
C ASP A 35 -4.73 0.41 7.62
N GLN A 36 -3.75 1.32 7.69
CA GLN A 36 -4.02 2.76 7.75
C GLN A 36 -4.75 3.24 6.50
N ILE A 37 -4.28 2.85 5.30
CA ILE A 37 -4.94 3.20 4.04
C ILE A 37 -6.37 2.65 4.01
N ARG A 38 -6.58 1.39 4.40
CA ARG A 38 -7.91 0.78 4.48
C ARG A 38 -8.85 1.52 5.43
N THR A 39 -8.33 1.92 6.59
CA THR A 39 -9.11 2.63 7.59
C THR A 39 -9.58 3.98 7.06
N VAL A 40 -8.69 4.76 6.46
CA VAL A 40 -9.03 6.06 5.88
C VAL A 40 -9.96 5.91 4.67
N ALA A 41 -9.73 4.87 3.84
CA ALA A 41 -10.61 4.57 2.71
C ALA A 41 -12.05 4.27 3.18
N ARG A 42 -12.21 3.45 4.23
CA ARG A 42 -13.52 3.16 4.84
C ARG A 42 -14.19 4.42 5.39
N GLN A 43 -13.44 5.28 6.07
CA GLN A 43 -13.94 6.57 6.55
C GLN A 43 -14.39 7.50 5.42
N ALA A 44 -13.80 7.36 4.23
CA ALA A 44 -14.16 8.07 3.01
C ALA A 44 -15.31 7.40 2.22
N GLY A 45 -15.98 6.37 2.78
CA GLY A 45 -17.10 5.67 2.14
C GLY A 45 -16.69 4.62 1.11
N ILE A 46 -15.46 4.07 1.22
CA ILE A 46 -14.98 2.97 0.38
C ILE A 46 -15.11 1.67 1.20
N ASP A 47 -16.24 0.99 1.06
CA ASP A 47 -16.57 -0.18 1.87
C ASP A 47 -16.17 -1.50 1.21
N GLU A 48 -16.11 -1.53 -0.13
CA GLU A 48 -15.71 -2.73 -0.86
C GLU A 48 -14.18 -2.86 -0.89
N VAL A 49 -13.65 -3.91 -0.28
CA VAL A 49 -12.23 -4.26 -0.31
C VAL A 49 -12.05 -5.59 -1.01
N ARG A 50 -11.31 -5.60 -2.12
CA ARG A 50 -10.90 -6.81 -2.82
C ARG A 50 -9.42 -7.05 -2.58
N SER A 51 -9.08 -8.24 -2.07
CA SER A 51 -7.68 -8.65 -1.86
C SER A 51 -7.32 -9.77 -2.82
N MET A 52 -6.23 -9.57 -3.57
CA MET A 52 -5.71 -10.52 -4.56
C MET A 52 -4.23 -10.78 -4.27
N THR A 53 -3.75 -11.98 -4.57
CA THR A 53 -2.33 -12.33 -4.43
C THR A 53 -1.78 -12.71 -5.80
N ALA A 54 -0.75 -12.02 -6.26
CA ALA A 54 -0.07 -12.34 -7.49
C ALA A 54 0.69 -13.66 -7.32
N GLY A 55 0.38 -14.60 -8.17
CA GLY A 55 0.89 -15.97 -8.16
C GLY A 55 0.20 -16.74 -9.27
N VAL A 56 0.00 -18.02 -9.05
CA VAL A 56 -0.50 -18.96 -10.06
C VAL A 56 -1.94 -18.64 -10.52
N ASP A 57 -2.74 -17.98 -9.69
CA ASP A 57 -4.20 -17.88 -9.89
C ASP A 57 -4.74 -16.45 -10.05
N LEU A 58 -3.88 -15.43 -10.16
CA LEU A 58 -4.37 -14.07 -10.34
C LEU A 58 -4.69 -13.77 -11.80
N ASP A 59 -5.96 -13.62 -12.10
CA ASP A 59 -6.41 -13.10 -13.38
C ASP A 59 -6.33 -11.56 -13.39
N TRP A 60 -5.34 -11.04 -14.10
CA TRP A 60 -5.14 -9.59 -14.26
C TRP A 60 -6.29 -8.91 -15.01
N SER A 61 -7.14 -9.66 -15.70
CA SER A 61 -8.34 -9.11 -16.35
C SER A 61 -9.34 -8.61 -15.32
N GLU A 62 -9.34 -9.15 -14.10
CA GLU A 62 -10.18 -8.66 -13.01
C GLU A 62 -9.84 -7.22 -12.60
N LEU A 63 -8.57 -6.83 -12.65
CA LEU A 63 -8.18 -5.46 -12.36
C LEU A 63 -8.79 -4.48 -13.38
N ASN A 64 -8.76 -4.84 -14.66
CA ASN A 64 -9.27 -4.02 -15.75
C ASN A 64 -10.79 -4.25 -15.99
N GLY A 65 -11.27 -5.46 -15.76
CA GLY A 65 -12.69 -5.81 -15.86
C GLY A 65 -13.55 -5.21 -14.74
N SER A 66 -12.97 -5.07 -13.55
CA SER A 66 -13.65 -4.41 -12.43
C SER A 66 -13.88 -2.93 -12.67
N SER A 67 -13.11 -2.27 -13.54
CA SER A 67 -13.33 -0.89 -13.92
C SER A 67 -14.46 -0.74 -14.96
N ARG A 68 -14.72 -1.79 -15.72
CA ARG A 68 -15.74 -1.81 -16.81
C ARG A 68 -17.08 -2.42 -16.43
N SER A 69 -17.13 -3.22 -15.39
CA SER A 69 -18.39 -3.72 -14.86
C SER A 69 -19.13 -2.54 -14.25
N LEU A 70 -19.90 -1.85 -15.10
CA LEU A 70 -20.87 -0.85 -14.72
C LEU A 70 -21.85 -1.48 -13.73
N SER A 71 -21.48 -1.48 -12.47
CA SER A 71 -22.48 -1.59 -11.43
C SER A 71 -23.35 -0.34 -11.59
N LEU A 72 -24.62 -0.53 -11.84
CA LEU A 72 -25.64 0.54 -11.82
C LEU A 72 -25.64 1.31 -10.47
N PHE A 73 -24.89 0.81 -9.51
CA PHE A 73 -24.56 1.40 -8.24
C PHE A 73 -23.02 1.51 -8.18
N SER A 74 -22.45 2.66 -8.51
CA SER A 74 -20.99 2.87 -8.46
C SER A 74 -20.52 2.73 -7.01
N THR A 75 -20.09 1.53 -6.64
CA THR A 75 -19.49 1.24 -5.34
C THR A 75 -18.02 1.57 -5.43
N ARG A 76 -17.60 2.56 -4.67
CA ARG A 76 -16.20 2.90 -4.49
C ARG A 76 -15.47 1.71 -3.86
N ARG A 77 -14.33 1.33 -4.43
CA ARG A 77 -13.62 0.10 -4.01
C ARG A 77 -12.13 0.33 -3.77
N LEU A 78 -11.57 -0.50 -2.91
CA LEU A 78 -10.14 -0.61 -2.70
C LEU A 78 -9.68 -1.99 -3.18
N ILE A 79 -8.74 -2.02 -4.12
CA ILE A 79 -8.12 -3.24 -4.62
C ILE A 79 -6.73 -3.35 -4.00
N LEU A 80 -6.51 -4.43 -3.25
CA LEU A 80 -5.24 -4.72 -2.60
C LEU A 80 -4.59 -5.90 -3.30
N ILE A 81 -3.41 -5.68 -3.87
CA ILE A 81 -2.64 -6.71 -4.58
C ILE A 81 -1.38 -7.01 -3.79
N ARG A 82 -1.21 -8.27 -3.39
CA ARG A 82 0.01 -8.76 -2.73
C ARG A 82 0.94 -9.38 -3.76
N LEU A 83 2.22 -8.99 -3.71
CA LEU A 83 3.29 -9.54 -4.54
C LEU A 83 4.31 -10.26 -3.65
N PRO A 84 4.12 -11.55 -3.33
CA PRO A 84 5.01 -12.28 -2.41
C PRO A 84 6.47 -12.29 -2.86
N THR A 85 6.70 -12.32 -4.18
CA THR A 85 8.05 -12.32 -4.77
C THR A 85 8.59 -10.93 -5.08
N GLY A 86 7.81 -9.87 -4.87
CA GLY A 86 8.11 -8.52 -5.30
C GLY A 86 8.13 -8.32 -6.84
N LYS A 87 7.73 -9.33 -7.59
CA LYS A 87 7.73 -9.32 -9.07
C LYS A 87 6.30 -9.38 -9.59
N LEU A 88 6.01 -8.54 -10.55
CA LEU A 88 4.67 -8.42 -11.12
C LEU A 88 4.49 -9.22 -12.41
N GLY A 89 5.57 -9.46 -13.15
CA GLY A 89 5.51 -10.04 -14.50
C GLY A 89 5.01 -9.05 -15.56
N ASP A 90 5.01 -9.48 -16.82
CA ASP A 90 4.64 -8.60 -17.94
C ASP A 90 3.13 -8.34 -17.99
N SER A 91 2.31 -9.36 -17.74
CA SER A 91 0.84 -9.21 -17.71
C SER A 91 0.38 -8.28 -16.59
N GLY A 92 0.92 -8.44 -15.39
CA GLY A 92 0.62 -7.56 -14.27
C GLY A 92 1.10 -6.13 -14.49
N SER A 93 2.29 -5.97 -15.07
CA SER A 93 2.81 -4.65 -15.44
C SER A 93 1.89 -3.92 -16.42
N LYS A 94 1.40 -4.62 -17.45
CA LYS A 94 0.44 -4.08 -18.41
C LYS A 94 -0.88 -3.71 -17.72
N ALA A 95 -1.41 -4.60 -16.89
CA ALA A 95 -2.67 -4.38 -16.19
C ALA A 95 -2.63 -3.13 -15.30
N ILE A 96 -1.57 -2.96 -14.51
CA ILE A 96 -1.39 -1.77 -13.66
C ILE A 96 -1.23 -0.51 -14.52
N MET A 97 -0.47 -0.56 -15.61
CA MET A 97 -0.33 0.58 -16.49
C MET A 97 -1.67 1.00 -17.09
N THR A 98 -2.46 0.03 -17.60
CA THR A 98 -3.81 0.30 -18.11
C THR A 98 -4.71 0.92 -17.04
N TYR A 99 -4.70 0.37 -15.82
CA TYR A 99 -5.47 0.91 -14.69
C TYR A 99 -5.13 2.36 -14.40
N LEU A 100 -3.83 2.71 -14.37
CA LEU A 100 -3.38 4.08 -14.11
C LEU A 100 -3.75 5.04 -15.26
N ASP A 101 -3.66 4.58 -16.50
CA ASP A 101 -4.00 5.37 -17.68
C ASP A 101 -5.51 5.66 -17.76
N GLU A 102 -6.36 4.71 -17.35
CA GLU A 102 -7.82 4.84 -17.33
C GLU A 102 -8.34 5.79 -16.23
N LYS A 103 -7.49 6.17 -15.24
CA LYS A 103 -7.81 7.08 -14.11
C LYS A 103 -9.15 6.76 -13.46
N VAL A 104 -9.31 5.53 -13.02
CA VAL A 104 -10.58 5.05 -12.43
C VAL A 104 -10.87 5.78 -11.12
N GLU A 105 -11.78 6.74 -11.13
CA GLU A 105 -12.03 7.67 -10.00
C GLU A 105 -12.55 6.96 -8.74
N ASP A 106 -13.34 5.90 -8.91
CA ASP A 106 -13.97 5.20 -7.78
C ASP A 106 -13.18 3.97 -7.29
N THR A 107 -11.92 3.86 -7.67
CA THR A 107 -11.09 2.73 -7.27
C THR A 107 -9.74 3.20 -6.73
N ILE A 108 -9.31 2.62 -5.62
CA ILE A 108 -7.97 2.82 -5.07
C ILE A 108 -7.20 1.51 -5.21
N LEU A 109 -6.04 1.59 -5.83
CA LEU A 109 -5.12 0.46 -5.96
C LEU A 109 -4.05 0.51 -4.86
N VAL A 110 -3.89 -0.57 -4.11
CA VAL A 110 -2.81 -0.74 -3.13
C VAL A 110 -1.99 -1.98 -3.49
N VAL A 111 -0.75 -1.80 -3.86
CA VAL A 111 0.19 -2.89 -4.15
C VAL A 111 1.12 -3.09 -2.96
N ILE A 112 1.11 -4.27 -2.36
CA ILE A 112 2.04 -4.66 -1.29
C ILE A 112 3.08 -5.59 -1.89
N ALA A 113 4.29 -5.06 -2.06
CA ALA A 113 5.39 -5.78 -2.67
C ALA A 113 6.57 -5.83 -1.70
N GLY A 114 6.74 -6.88 -0.92
CA GLY A 114 7.85 -6.99 0.01
C GLY A 114 9.17 -6.39 -0.50
N ARG A 115 10.26 -7.06 -0.51
CA ARG A 115 11.51 -6.53 -1.08
C ARG A 115 11.43 -6.42 -2.59
N VAL A 116 11.60 -5.21 -3.09
CA VAL A 116 11.72 -4.93 -4.52
C VAL A 116 13.15 -4.47 -4.80
N ASP A 117 13.86 -5.20 -5.64
CA ASP A 117 15.23 -4.87 -6.02
C ASP A 117 15.30 -3.58 -6.88
N LYS A 118 16.51 -3.07 -7.13
CA LYS A 118 16.71 -1.84 -7.93
C LYS A 118 16.13 -1.95 -9.33
N ARG A 119 16.17 -3.15 -9.94
CA ARG A 119 15.61 -3.39 -11.28
C ARG A 119 14.08 -3.31 -11.23
N GLY A 120 13.45 -3.94 -10.23
CA GLY A 120 12.01 -3.84 -10.00
C GLY A 120 11.55 -2.41 -9.77
N GLN A 121 12.28 -1.64 -8.94
CA GLN A 121 12.00 -0.22 -8.70
C GLN A 121 12.21 0.66 -9.94
N SER A 122 12.99 0.20 -10.92
CA SER A 122 13.19 0.90 -12.20
C SER A 122 12.17 0.49 -13.26
N SER A 123 11.29 -0.46 -12.99
CA SER A 123 10.26 -0.91 -13.92
C SER A 123 9.22 0.17 -14.20
N LYS A 124 8.56 0.07 -15.36
CA LYS A 124 7.57 1.06 -15.79
C LYS A 124 6.40 1.17 -14.81
N TRP A 125 5.84 0.04 -14.39
CA TRP A 125 4.70 0.01 -13.47
C TRP A 125 5.03 0.64 -12.10
N PHE A 126 6.23 0.35 -11.56
CA PHE A 126 6.64 0.91 -10.28
C PHE A 126 6.76 2.43 -10.35
N LYS A 127 7.47 2.92 -11.38
CA LYS A 127 7.63 4.36 -11.62
C LYS A 127 6.31 5.06 -11.91
N ALA A 128 5.39 4.39 -12.60
CA ALA A 128 4.07 4.94 -12.86
C ALA A 128 3.28 5.15 -11.55
N ILE A 129 3.23 4.13 -10.66
CA ILE A 129 2.62 4.31 -9.34
C ILE A 129 3.33 5.40 -8.52
N GLU A 130 4.66 5.45 -8.55
CA GLU A 130 5.44 6.48 -7.82
C GLU A 130 5.16 7.89 -8.33
N LYS A 131 4.88 8.04 -9.60
CA LYS A 131 4.58 9.32 -10.25
C LYS A 131 3.13 9.76 -10.02
N GLU A 132 2.17 8.88 -10.28
CA GLU A 132 0.73 9.18 -10.23
C GLU A 132 0.12 9.04 -8.82
N GLY A 133 0.81 8.32 -7.93
CA GLY A 133 0.34 8.00 -6.58
C GLY A 133 1.43 8.17 -5.51
N LEU A 134 1.42 7.27 -4.54
CA LEU A 134 2.31 7.31 -3.37
C LEU A 134 3.09 6.00 -3.21
N ALA A 135 4.41 6.10 -3.12
CA ALA A 135 5.29 4.97 -2.81
C ALA A 135 5.71 5.04 -1.33
N ILE A 136 5.43 3.98 -0.58
CA ILE A 136 5.76 3.87 0.84
C ILE A 136 6.87 2.81 1.01
N GLU A 137 8.06 3.26 1.42
CA GLU A 137 9.22 2.39 1.59
C GLU A 137 9.44 2.06 3.08
N ALA A 138 9.16 0.81 3.47
CA ALA A 138 9.44 0.31 4.80
C ALA A 138 10.90 -0.20 4.89
N ARG A 139 11.78 0.68 5.34
CA ARG A 139 13.19 0.36 5.61
C ARG A 139 13.35 -0.22 7.01
N ALA A 140 14.37 -1.06 7.18
CA ALA A 140 14.78 -1.49 8.52
C ALA A 140 15.03 -0.27 9.40
N LEU A 141 14.49 -0.31 10.61
CA LEU A 141 14.71 0.75 11.59
C LEU A 141 16.13 0.65 12.11
N THR A 142 16.77 1.80 12.26
CA THR A 142 18.03 1.87 13.00
C THR A 142 17.76 1.71 14.50
N HIS A 143 18.80 1.34 15.25
CA HIS A 143 18.68 1.18 16.70
C HIS A 143 18.12 2.45 17.38
N ASP A 144 18.51 3.63 16.93
CA ASP A 144 18.04 4.91 17.46
C ASP A 144 16.55 5.21 17.14
N GLN A 145 16.01 4.60 16.09
CA GLN A 145 14.61 4.78 15.68
C GLN A 145 13.65 3.82 16.39
N LEU A 146 14.17 2.68 16.86
CA LEU A 146 13.38 1.63 17.50
C LEU A 146 12.58 2.13 18.72
N PRO A 147 13.17 2.84 19.71
CA PRO A 147 12.44 3.27 20.90
C PRO A 147 11.21 4.12 20.55
N ARG A 148 11.39 5.11 19.66
CA ARG A 148 10.30 5.99 19.23
C ARG A 148 9.21 5.22 18.47
N TRP A 149 9.58 4.28 17.63
CA TRP A 149 8.63 3.45 16.89
C TRP A 149 7.83 2.55 17.85
N ILE A 150 8.50 1.91 18.82
CA ILE A 150 7.86 1.07 19.84
C ILE A 150 6.86 1.92 20.66
N GLU A 151 7.28 3.10 21.12
CA GLU A 151 6.41 4.00 21.89
C GLU A 151 5.15 4.37 21.12
N GLN A 152 5.28 4.80 19.87
CA GLN A 152 4.15 5.14 19.00
C GLN A 152 3.22 3.95 18.80
N ARG A 153 3.76 2.76 18.62
CA ARG A 153 3.00 1.54 18.44
C ARG A 153 2.25 1.12 19.68
N LEU A 154 2.87 1.19 20.85
CA LEU A 154 2.22 0.90 22.13
C LEU A 154 1.08 1.89 22.39
N LYS A 155 1.35 3.19 22.15
CA LYS A 155 0.35 4.25 22.30
C LYS A 155 -0.87 4.04 21.38
N SER A 156 -0.66 3.65 20.13
CA SER A 156 -1.77 3.37 19.17
C SER A 156 -2.65 2.19 19.61
N ARG A 157 -2.15 1.32 20.49
CA ARG A 157 -2.86 0.18 21.09
C ARG A 157 -3.38 0.44 22.50
N GLY A 158 -3.30 1.70 22.98
CA GLY A 158 -3.72 2.08 24.32
C GLY A 158 -2.79 1.59 25.43
N ILE A 159 -1.56 1.18 25.10
CA ILE A 159 -0.56 0.70 26.06
C ILE A 159 0.40 1.85 26.39
N ILE A 160 0.53 2.15 27.68
CA ILE A 160 1.51 3.14 28.19
C ILE A 160 2.72 2.35 28.71
N ALA A 161 3.87 2.53 28.07
CA ALA A 161 5.12 1.96 28.53
C ALA A 161 6.02 3.05 29.14
N THR A 162 6.76 2.69 30.18
CA THR A 162 7.78 3.59 30.72
C THR A 162 9.01 3.63 29.81
N ALA A 163 9.71 4.77 29.77
CA ALA A 163 10.93 4.91 28.98
C ALA A 163 11.97 3.80 29.30
N GLY A 164 12.09 3.40 30.57
CA GLY A 164 12.99 2.31 30.98
C GLY A 164 12.58 0.92 30.44
N ALA A 165 11.31 0.67 30.21
CA ALA A 165 10.86 -0.57 29.57
C ALA A 165 11.18 -0.60 28.08
N ILE A 166 11.06 0.54 27.40
CA ILE A 166 11.33 0.67 25.96
C ILE A 166 12.83 0.54 25.66
N HIS A 167 13.71 1.05 26.54
CA HIS A 167 15.16 0.97 26.35
C HIS A 167 15.77 -0.40 26.67
N ARG A 168 15.03 -1.32 27.27
CA ARG A 168 15.50 -2.70 27.57
C ARG A 168 15.19 -3.72 26.50
N LEU A 169 14.47 -3.33 25.45
CA LEU A 169 14.15 -4.14 24.28
C LEU A 169 15.18 -3.92 23.18
#